data_35880a49c7a51a0169138e31d01aac07
#
_entry.id   35880a49c7a51a0169138e31d01aac07
#
_cell.length_a   1.000
_cell.length_b   1.000
_cell.length_c   1.000
_cell.angle_alpha   90.00
_cell.angle_beta   90.00
_cell.angle_gamma   90.00
#
_symmetry.space_group_name_H-M   'P 1'
#
loop_
_entity.id
_entity.type
_entity.pdbx_description
1 polymer ?
#
loop_
_entity_poly.entity_id
_entity_poly.type
_entity_poly.pdbx_seq_one_letter_code
_entity_poly.pdbx_strand_id
1 'polypeptide(L)'
;MVAILLAAVSLLLAALAWMAIAARAQAADSGPPPGAVYQNLTSVVVHPGQTLWSIALQAEPSADPRVVMQEIIDLNALQGSSVEPGQRLWVPRG
;
A
#
# COMPACT_ATOMS: atom_id res chain seq x y z
N MET A 1 30.27 -0.87 37.27
CA MET A 1 30.27 0.15 36.22
C MET A 1 30.06 -0.40 34.83
N VAL A 2 30.79 -1.43 34.40
CA VAL A 2 30.63 -2.02 33.07
C VAL A 2 29.25 -2.61 32.84
N ALA A 3 28.62 -3.25 33.83
CA ALA A 3 27.30 -3.83 33.77
C ALA A 3 26.19 -2.75 33.53
N ILE A 4 26.35 -1.59 34.13
CA ILE A 4 25.41 -0.46 33.96
C ILE A 4 25.53 0.13 32.57
N LEU A 5 26.72 0.25 32.03
CA LEU A 5 26.95 0.74 30.65
C LEU A 5 26.39 -0.22 29.63
N LEU A 6 26.57 -1.52 29.81
CA LEU A 6 26.00 -2.54 28.94
C LEU A 6 24.47 -2.54 28.96
N ALA A 7 23.86 -2.35 30.12
CA ALA A 7 22.41 -2.26 30.25
C ALA A 7 21.85 -1.01 29.56
N ALA A 8 22.53 0.14 29.66
CA ALA A 8 22.13 1.37 29.02
C ALA A 8 22.20 1.25 27.49
N VAL A 9 23.25 0.63 26.95
CA VAL A 9 23.40 0.39 25.52
C VAL A 9 22.30 -0.55 25.00
N SER A 10 21.98 -1.60 25.74
CA SER A 10 20.92 -2.54 25.37
C SER A 10 19.56 -1.88 25.31
N LEU A 11 19.23 -1.02 26.26
CA LEU A 11 17.97 -0.27 26.27
C LEU A 11 17.89 0.72 25.10
N LEU A 12 18.99 1.37 24.76
CA LEU A 12 19.03 2.29 23.63
C LEU A 12 18.80 1.56 22.31
N LEU A 13 19.43 0.42 22.10
CA LEU A 13 19.24 -0.39 20.90
C LEU A 13 17.81 -0.92 20.79
N ALA A 14 17.20 -1.33 21.88
CA ALA A 14 15.80 -1.76 21.90
C ALA A 14 14.83 -0.63 21.53
N ALA A 15 15.08 0.58 22.02
CA ALA A 15 14.27 1.76 21.68
C ALA A 15 14.37 2.11 20.21
N LEU A 16 15.55 2.06 19.61
CA LEU A 16 15.75 2.31 18.19
C LEU A 16 15.05 1.27 17.31
N ALA A 17 15.12 0.00 17.69
CA ALA A 17 14.42 -1.08 16.98
C ALA A 17 12.89 -0.90 17.04
N TRP A 18 12.37 -0.49 18.18
CA TRP A 18 10.94 -0.22 18.36
C TRP A 18 10.47 0.93 17.47
N MET A 19 11.23 2.01 17.38
CA MET A 19 10.91 3.14 16.50
C MET A 19 10.91 2.76 15.03
N ALA A 20 11.82 1.91 14.58
CA ALA A 20 11.86 1.43 13.20
C ALA A 20 10.64 0.59 12.84
N ILE A 21 10.16 -0.26 13.75
CA ILE A 21 8.94 -1.07 13.54
C ILE A 21 7.70 -0.18 13.49
N ALA A 22 7.58 0.80 14.36
CA ALA A 22 6.46 1.74 14.38
C ALA A 22 6.41 2.58 13.10
N ALA A 23 7.55 3.01 12.56
CA ALA A 23 7.62 3.76 11.31
C ALA A 23 7.14 2.93 10.11
N ARG A 24 7.46 1.63 10.07
CA ARG A 24 6.99 0.72 9.02
C ARG A 24 5.48 0.51 9.08
N ALA A 25 4.91 0.36 10.27
CA ALA A 25 3.48 0.19 10.45
C ALA A 25 2.70 1.43 9.98
N GLN A 26 3.20 2.64 10.25
CA GLN A 26 2.60 3.88 9.79
C GLN A 26 2.69 4.03 8.26
N ALA A 27 3.80 3.61 7.65
CA ALA A 27 3.96 3.66 6.22
C ALA A 27 2.99 2.73 5.48
N ALA A 28 2.63 1.58 6.07
CA ALA A 28 1.67 0.64 5.50
C ALA A 28 0.24 1.18 5.47
N ASP A 29 -0.13 2.08 6.41
CA ASP A 29 -1.48 2.63 6.54
C ASP A 29 -1.65 4.00 5.87
N SER A 30 -0.62 4.56 5.26
CA SER A 30 -0.61 5.95 4.79
C SER A 30 -1.16 6.18 3.38
N GLY A 31 -1.80 5.19 2.74
CA GLY A 31 -2.38 5.34 1.41
C GLY A 31 -1.37 5.18 0.27
N PRO A 32 -1.55 5.86 -0.89
CA PRO A 32 -0.68 5.68 -2.05
C PRO A 32 0.79 6.00 -1.75
N PRO A 33 1.75 5.33 -2.42
CA PRO A 33 3.18 5.57 -2.19
C PRO A 33 3.56 7.03 -2.42
N PRO A 34 4.50 7.60 -1.59
CA PRO A 34 5.01 8.94 -1.84
C PRO A 34 5.63 9.06 -3.23
N GLY A 35 5.31 10.13 -3.95
CA GLY A 35 5.80 10.37 -5.30
C GLY A 35 4.92 9.80 -6.42
N ALA A 36 3.85 9.09 -6.10
CA ALA A 36 2.84 8.72 -7.07
C ALA A 36 2.05 9.97 -7.48
N VAL A 37 2.20 10.40 -8.74
CA VAL A 37 1.52 11.61 -9.25
C VAL A 37 0.18 11.19 -9.86
N TYR A 38 -0.77 10.88 -9.00
CA TYR A 38 -2.14 10.58 -9.40
C TYR A 38 -3.03 11.69 -8.86
N GLN A 39 -3.64 12.46 -9.76
CA GLN A 39 -4.42 13.62 -9.38
C GLN A 39 -5.83 13.27 -8.93
N ASN A 40 -6.41 12.20 -9.45
CA ASN A 40 -7.78 11.82 -9.14
C ASN A 40 -7.82 10.33 -8.79
N LEU A 41 -7.77 10.04 -7.49
CA LEU A 41 -7.89 8.69 -6.99
C LEU A 41 -9.23 8.53 -6.28
N THR A 42 -9.79 7.33 -6.39
CA THR A 42 -10.95 6.92 -5.59
C THR A 42 -10.67 5.56 -4.95
N SER A 43 -11.37 5.29 -3.86
CA SER A 43 -11.27 4.00 -3.17
C SER A 43 -12.46 3.13 -3.57
N VAL A 44 -12.18 1.89 -3.96
CA VAL A 44 -13.22 0.90 -4.27
C VAL A 44 -13.03 -0.33 -3.41
N VAL A 45 -14.12 -1.03 -3.13
CA VAL A 45 -14.11 -2.32 -2.45
C VAL A 45 -14.39 -3.40 -3.49
N VAL A 46 -13.55 -4.43 -3.50
CA VAL A 46 -13.72 -5.57 -4.42
C VAL A 46 -14.96 -6.37 -3.99
N HIS A 47 -15.89 -6.57 -4.92
CA HIS A 47 -17.06 -7.40 -4.71
C HIS A 47 -16.80 -8.84 -5.18
N PRO A 48 -17.57 -9.83 -4.65
CA PRO A 48 -17.43 -11.21 -5.12
C PRO A 48 -17.58 -11.32 -6.64
N GLY A 49 -16.69 -12.05 -7.29
CA GLY A 49 -16.67 -12.22 -8.74
C GLY A 49 -15.97 -11.12 -9.53
N GLN A 50 -15.59 -10.02 -8.92
CA GLN A 50 -14.81 -8.99 -9.59
C GLN A 50 -13.36 -9.41 -9.77
N THR A 51 -12.78 -8.99 -10.91
CA THR A 51 -11.36 -9.14 -11.21
C THR A 51 -10.73 -7.75 -11.33
N LEU A 52 -9.42 -7.69 -11.27
CA LEU A 52 -8.71 -6.42 -11.48
C LEU A 52 -8.98 -5.86 -12.88
N TRP A 53 -9.16 -6.73 -13.88
CA TRP A 53 -9.57 -6.34 -15.22
C TRP A 53 -10.92 -5.61 -15.22
N SER A 54 -11.93 -6.18 -14.56
CA SER A 54 -13.27 -5.57 -14.49
C SER A 54 -13.25 -4.25 -13.74
N ILE A 55 -12.45 -4.14 -12.68
CA ILE A 55 -12.27 -2.90 -11.93
C ILE A 55 -11.59 -1.83 -12.81
N ALA A 56 -10.58 -2.20 -13.58
CA ALA A 56 -9.91 -1.30 -14.51
C ALA A 56 -10.85 -0.77 -15.58
N LEU A 57 -11.70 -1.62 -16.15
CA LEU A 57 -12.70 -1.21 -17.15
C LEU A 57 -13.71 -0.21 -16.60
N GLN A 58 -14.11 -0.39 -15.33
CA GLN A 58 -15.05 0.53 -14.67
C GLN A 58 -14.38 1.86 -14.28
N ALA A 59 -13.12 1.82 -13.89
CA ALA A 59 -12.39 3.01 -13.46
C ALA A 59 -12.12 3.97 -14.62
N GLU A 60 -11.66 3.45 -15.73
CA GLU A 60 -11.34 4.23 -16.93
C GLU A 60 -11.81 3.50 -18.19
N PRO A 61 -13.11 3.63 -18.57
CA PRO A 61 -13.66 2.88 -19.71
C PRO A 61 -13.02 3.17 -21.06
N SER A 62 -12.45 4.37 -21.24
CA SER A 62 -11.82 4.80 -22.49
C SER A 62 -10.33 4.51 -22.57
N ALA A 63 -9.72 4.02 -21.49
CA ALA A 63 -8.29 3.69 -21.45
C ALA A 63 -8.05 2.21 -21.74
N ASP A 64 -6.79 1.86 -22.07
CA ASP A 64 -6.38 0.46 -22.17
C ASP A 64 -6.43 -0.19 -20.79
N PRO A 65 -7.26 -1.22 -20.58
CA PRO A 65 -7.37 -1.84 -19.26
C PRO A 65 -6.07 -2.43 -18.73
N ARG A 66 -5.16 -2.84 -19.59
CA ARG A 66 -3.85 -3.37 -19.16
C ARG A 66 -3.01 -2.30 -18.49
N VAL A 67 -3.04 -1.08 -19.03
CA VAL A 67 -2.34 0.06 -18.44
C VAL A 67 -2.97 0.43 -17.10
N VAL A 68 -4.31 0.49 -17.05
CA VAL A 68 -5.03 0.82 -15.81
C VAL A 68 -4.80 -0.24 -14.74
N MET A 69 -4.79 -1.52 -15.10
CA MET A 69 -4.46 -2.61 -14.17
C MET A 69 -3.06 -2.42 -13.56
N GLN A 70 -2.07 -2.07 -14.38
CA GLN A 70 -0.71 -1.84 -13.90
C GLN A 70 -0.66 -0.64 -12.96
N GLU A 71 -1.37 0.43 -13.27
CA GLU A 71 -1.49 1.58 -12.37
C GLU A 71 -2.10 1.19 -11.02
N ILE A 72 -3.15 0.38 -11.02
CA ILE A 72 -3.78 -0.09 -9.78
C ILE A 72 -2.80 -0.95 -8.98
N ILE A 73 -2.07 -1.85 -9.63
CA ILE A 73 -1.06 -2.69 -8.99
C ILE A 73 0.00 -1.82 -8.31
N ASP A 74 0.50 -0.81 -9.02
CA ASP A 74 1.55 0.08 -8.51
C ASP A 74 1.02 0.95 -7.37
N LEU A 75 -0.19 1.50 -7.49
CA LEU A 75 -0.82 2.33 -6.46
C LEU A 75 -1.01 1.61 -5.13
N ASN A 76 -1.30 0.32 -5.18
CA ASN A 76 -1.66 -0.47 -4.01
C ASN A 76 -0.54 -1.43 -3.57
N ALA A 77 0.62 -1.35 -4.21
CA ALA A 77 1.76 -2.25 -3.96
C ALA A 77 1.35 -3.73 -4.03
N LEU A 78 0.52 -4.09 -5.01
CA LEU A 78 0.09 -5.46 -5.21
C LEU A 78 1.21 -6.30 -5.82
N GLN A 79 1.27 -7.58 -5.45
CA GLN A 79 2.26 -8.50 -6.00
C GLN A 79 1.85 -9.09 -7.35
N GLY A 80 0.61 -8.84 -7.78
CA GLY A 80 0.08 -9.34 -9.03
C GLY A 80 -1.35 -8.86 -9.23
N SER A 81 -2.05 -9.46 -10.18
CA SER A 81 -3.41 -9.06 -10.54
C SER A 81 -4.51 -9.71 -9.71
N SER A 82 -4.16 -10.55 -8.73
CA SER A 82 -5.12 -11.24 -7.89
C SER A 82 -5.67 -10.29 -6.82
N VAL A 83 -6.99 -10.23 -6.73
CA VAL A 83 -7.70 -9.45 -5.71
C VAL A 83 -8.75 -10.33 -5.05
N GLU A 84 -9.11 -9.99 -3.81
CA GLU A 84 -10.07 -10.76 -3.01
C GLU A 84 -11.30 -9.92 -2.67
N PRO A 85 -12.49 -10.55 -2.54
CA PRO A 85 -13.68 -9.83 -2.10
C PRO A 85 -13.46 -9.16 -0.74
N GLY A 86 -13.93 -7.92 -0.62
CA GLY A 86 -13.74 -7.11 0.58
C GLY A 86 -12.45 -6.32 0.61
N GLN A 87 -11.52 -6.56 -0.29
CA GLN A 87 -10.27 -5.82 -0.39
C GLN A 87 -10.55 -4.39 -0.87
N ARG A 88 -9.92 -3.41 -0.22
CA ARG A 88 -10.00 -2.01 -0.64
C ARG A 88 -8.83 -1.66 -1.53
N LEU A 89 -9.13 -1.01 -2.64
CA LEU A 89 -8.13 -0.60 -3.63
C LEU A 89 -8.26 0.89 -3.94
N TRP A 90 -7.12 1.54 -4.09
CA TRP A 90 -7.04 2.84 -4.73
C TRP A 90 -7.03 2.64 -6.25
N VAL A 91 -7.90 3.37 -6.95
CA VAL A 91 -7.98 3.30 -8.41
C VAL A 91 -7.92 4.71 -9.00
N PRO A 92 -7.32 4.88 -10.19
CA PRO A 92 -7.35 6.17 -10.88
C PRO A 92 -8.78 6.46 -11.36
N ARG A 93 -9.12 7.73 -11.35
CA ARG A 93 -10.42 8.19 -11.80
C ARG A 93 -10.22 8.93 -13.12
N GLY A 94 -10.69 8.33 -14.19
CA GLY A 94 -10.58 8.89 -15.53
C GLY A 94 -11.40 10.13 -15.79
#